data_025ae9c93bdb4f21cc2b6fba616b2008
#
_entry.id   025ae9c93bdb4f21cc2b6fba616b2008
#
_cell.length_a   1.000
_cell.length_b   1.000
_cell.length_c   1.000
_cell.angle_alpha   90.00
_cell.angle_beta   90.00
_cell.angle_gamma   90.00
#
_symmetry.space_group_name_H-M   'P 1'
#
loop_
_entity.id
_entity.type
_entity.pdbx_description
1 polymer ?
#
loop_
_entity_poly.entity_id
_entity_poly.type
_entity_poly.pdbx_seq_one_letter_code
_entity_poly.pdbx_strand_id
1 'polypeptide(L)'
;TSITVWCRMLRETPLYAILSGFSFGDTPGVGTFYDFFSRIWQDDEYNLSPKDRFPKVKPPKGKKKGDKTPCDSSSTASRLLPLLERWQLKPANPFFLIFRLYHQQFLSFSCSKGLIDTEHLALAGDGTPVRTAAQQRKKRICDCKENGCSSCNCKRHYSQPDCNWGWDSHRECYFFGYHLYMYVASDSHSDLPVFPLLERASRHDMLSFLHSFFTMKAYLPEFRIEKLLLDSAHDAYAVYEYCRQENITPFIDLNPGHTGHFTYKDDFTIDEDGLPICKMGLHMHKDG
;
A
#
# COMPACT_ATOMS: atom_id res chain seq x y z
N THR A 1 -9.05 13.12 8.69
CA THR A 1 -9.98 14.28 8.69
C THR A 1 -11.18 13.96 7.82
N SER A 2 -12.42 14.19 8.28
CA SER A 2 -13.60 14.00 7.44
C SER A 2 -13.79 15.18 6.48
N ILE A 3 -14.52 14.97 5.37
CA ILE A 3 -14.86 16.04 4.42
C ILE A 3 -15.56 17.20 5.13
N THR A 4 -16.46 16.90 6.07
CA THR A 4 -17.16 17.92 6.85
C THR A 4 -16.20 18.79 7.68
N VAL A 5 -15.22 18.16 8.33
CA VAL A 5 -14.20 18.88 9.09
C VAL A 5 -13.31 19.70 8.16
N TRP A 6 -12.93 19.13 7.01
CA TRP A 6 -12.12 19.85 6.01
C TRP A 6 -12.85 21.08 5.47
N CYS A 7 -14.13 20.97 5.08
CA CYS A 7 -14.93 22.13 4.65
C CYS A 7 -15.04 23.21 5.72
N ARG A 8 -15.08 22.83 6.99
CA ARG A 8 -15.06 23.79 8.10
C ARG A 8 -13.69 24.49 8.18
N MET A 9 -12.60 23.74 8.13
CA MET A 9 -11.25 24.29 8.16
C MET A 9 -10.98 25.27 7.00
N LEU A 10 -11.46 24.97 5.79
CA LEU A 10 -11.37 25.84 4.63
C LEU A 10 -12.10 27.19 4.87
N ARG A 11 -13.25 27.16 5.55
CA ARG A 11 -14.04 28.36 5.87
C ARG A 11 -13.46 29.19 7.00
N GLU A 12 -12.84 28.55 7.99
CA GLU A 12 -12.35 29.17 9.21
C GLU A 12 -10.90 29.65 9.09
N THR A 13 -10.10 29.06 8.21
CA THR A 13 -8.67 29.33 8.12
C THR A 13 -8.28 29.78 6.72
N PRO A 14 -7.99 31.09 6.52
CA PRO A 14 -7.65 31.65 5.20
C PRO A 14 -6.50 30.91 4.51
N LEU A 15 -5.48 30.51 5.27
CA LEU A 15 -4.33 29.82 4.73
C LEU A 15 -4.71 28.49 4.05
N TYR A 16 -5.61 27.71 4.63
CA TYR A 16 -6.05 26.45 4.02
C TYR A 16 -6.85 26.67 2.75
N ALA A 17 -7.72 27.69 2.72
CA ALA A 17 -8.44 28.04 1.52
C ALA A 17 -7.48 28.40 0.37
N ILE A 18 -6.57 29.34 0.61
CA ILE A 18 -5.61 29.86 -0.38
C ILE A 18 -4.69 28.76 -0.89
N LEU A 19 -4.09 27.95 0.02
CA LEU A 19 -3.22 26.81 -0.36
C LEU A 19 -3.97 25.72 -1.13
N SER A 20 -5.29 25.62 -0.94
CA SER A 20 -6.16 24.70 -1.69
C SER A 20 -6.69 25.30 -3.01
N GLY A 21 -6.27 26.50 -3.38
CA GLY A 21 -6.66 27.17 -4.62
C GLY A 21 -8.03 27.86 -4.58
N PHE A 22 -8.58 28.10 -3.37
CA PHE A 22 -9.85 28.77 -3.19
C PHE A 22 -9.64 30.20 -2.65
N SER A 23 -10.50 31.11 -3.06
CA SER A 23 -10.57 32.41 -2.39
C SER A 23 -11.16 32.25 -0.98
N PHE A 24 -10.63 32.99 -0.01
CA PHE A 24 -11.22 32.96 1.33
C PHE A 24 -12.65 33.53 1.30
N GLY A 25 -13.59 32.79 1.85
CA GLY A 25 -15.01 33.10 1.79
C GLY A 25 -15.78 32.47 0.62
N ASP A 26 -15.07 31.98 -0.42
CA ASP A 26 -15.66 31.24 -1.55
C ASP A 26 -15.09 29.82 -1.59
N THR A 27 -15.47 29.04 -0.60
CA THR A 27 -14.97 27.66 -0.42
C THR A 27 -16.06 26.64 -0.69
N PRO A 28 -15.70 25.45 -1.24
CA PRO A 28 -16.66 24.42 -1.56
C PRO A 28 -17.36 23.88 -0.32
N GLY A 29 -18.64 23.57 -0.49
CA GLY A 29 -19.42 22.86 0.52
C GLY A 29 -19.16 21.35 0.50
N VAL A 30 -19.69 20.65 1.52
CA VAL A 30 -19.58 19.19 1.64
C VAL A 30 -20.18 18.47 0.42
N GLY A 31 -21.31 18.97 -0.11
CA GLY A 31 -21.95 18.42 -1.32
C GLY A 31 -21.05 18.47 -2.55
N THR A 32 -20.34 19.58 -2.76
CA THR A 32 -19.41 19.75 -3.88
C THR A 32 -18.31 18.67 -3.89
N PHE A 33 -17.78 18.30 -2.71
CA PHE A 33 -16.81 17.21 -2.61
C PHE A 33 -17.41 15.84 -2.93
N TYR A 34 -18.64 15.57 -2.46
CA TYR A 34 -19.32 14.32 -2.81
C TYR A 34 -19.65 14.22 -4.30
N ASP A 35 -20.09 15.32 -4.91
CA ASP A 35 -20.34 15.39 -6.36
C ASP A 35 -19.05 15.18 -7.16
N PHE A 36 -17.94 15.77 -6.70
CA PHE A 36 -16.63 15.54 -7.29
C PHE A 36 -16.22 14.08 -7.21
N PHE A 37 -16.33 13.46 -6.04
CA PHE A 37 -15.99 12.05 -5.88
C PHE A 37 -16.90 11.13 -6.69
N SER A 38 -18.19 11.44 -6.81
CA SER A 38 -19.10 10.64 -7.64
C SER A 38 -18.77 10.71 -9.13
N ARG A 39 -18.21 11.82 -9.61
CA ARG A 39 -17.74 11.97 -10.99
C ARG A 39 -16.45 11.21 -11.26
N ILE A 40 -15.55 11.12 -10.27
CA ILE A 40 -14.31 10.36 -10.36
C ILE A 40 -14.58 8.86 -10.23
N TRP A 41 -15.49 8.48 -9.35
CA TRP A 41 -15.83 7.08 -9.01
C TRP A 41 -17.04 6.65 -9.84
N GLN A 42 -16.83 6.32 -11.09
CA GLN A 42 -17.92 6.10 -12.06
C GLN A 42 -18.55 4.72 -12.01
N ASP A 43 -18.10 3.80 -11.15
CA ASP A 43 -18.42 2.40 -11.36
C ASP A 43 -19.22 1.78 -10.21
N ASP A 44 -20.53 1.71 -10.38
CA ASP A 44 -21.44 0.97 -9.49
C ASP A 44 -21.50 -0.55 -9.79
N GLU A 45 -20.99 -1.02 -10.92
CA GLU A 45 -21.05 -2.44 -11.29
C GLU A 45 -20.27 -3.35 -10.35
N TYR A 46 -19.14 -2.88 -9.82
CA TYR A 46 -18.34 -3.60 -8.82
C TYR A 46 -19.07 -3.81 -7.49
N ASN A 47 -20.09 -3.03 -7.22
CA ASN A 47 -20.84 -3.09 -5.97
C ASN A 47 -21.88 -4.20 -5.93
N LEU A 48 -22.18 -4.83 -7.05
CA LEU A 48 -23.40 -5.63 -7.19
C LEU A 48 -23.22 -7.13 -6.90
N SER A 49 -22.02 -7.70 -6.99
CA SER A 49 -21.86 -9.14 -6.79
C SER A 49 -20.92 -9.49 -5.62
N PRO A 50 -21.47 -10.14 -4.56
CA PRO A 50 -20.62 -10.66 -3.48
C PRO A 50 -19.71 -11.80 -3.90
N LYS A 51 -20.00 -12.48 -5.01
CA LYS A 51 -19.19 -13.60 -5.51
C LYS A 51 -17.92 -13.09 -6.18
N ASP A 52 -18.01 -11.96 -6.84
CA ASP A 52 -16.88 -11.33 -7.54
C ASP A 52 -16.01 -10.52 -6.58
N ARG A 53 -16.58 -10.10 -5.45
CA ARG A 53 -15.88 -9.31 -4.45
C ARG A 53 -14.71 -10.06 -3.79
N PHE A 54 -14.94 -11.32 -3.44
CA PHE A 54 -13.96 -12.18 -2.78
C PHE A 54 -14.06 -13.59 -3.38
N PRO A 55 -13.38 -13.86 -4.49
CA PRO A 55 -13.35 -15.20 -5.03
C PRO A 55 -12.78 -16.16 -3.97
N LYS A 56 -13.56 -17.15 -3.60
CA LYS A 56 -13.08 -18.20 -2.69
C LYS A 56 -12.09 -19.05 -3.47
N VAL A 57 -10.85 -19.05 -3.02
CA VAL A 57 -9.88 -20.03 -3.48
C VAL A 57 -10.36 -21.41 -3.00
N LYS A 58 -10.77 -22.26 -3.94
CA LYS A 58 -11.13 -23.64 -3.62
C LYS A 58 -9.84 -24.39 -3.31
N PRO A 59 -9.77 -25.16 -2.20
CA PRO A 59 -8.64 -26.04 -1.97
C PRO A 59 -8.51 -27.02 -3.14
N PRO A 60 -7.30 -27.46 -3.50
CA PRO A 60 -7.10 -28.50 -4.50
C PRO A 60 -7.95 -29.73 -4.21
N LYS A 61 -8.49 -30.37 -5.25
CA LYS A 61 -9.29 -31.60 -5.09
C LYS A 61 -8.51 -32.64 -4.28
N GLY A 62 -9.13 -33.20 -3.24
CA GLY A 62 -8.55 -34.25 -2.43
C GLY A 62 -7.82 -33.77 -1.15
N LYS A 63 -7.66 -32.46 -0.90
CA LYS A 63 -7.06 -31.94 0.34
C LYS A 63 -8.13 -31.39 1.29
N LYS A 64 -8.00 -31.74 2.56
CA LYS A 64 -8.84 -31.23 3.66
C LYS A 64 -8.25 -29.92 4.18
N LYS A 65 -9.07 -29.09 4.82
CA LYS A 65 -8.64 -27.88 5.50
C LYS A 65 -7.63 -28.29 6.61
N GLY A 66 -6.40 -27.80 6.50
CA GLY A 66 -5.31 -28.15 7.44
C GLY A 66 -4.25 -29.09 6.89
N ASP A 67 -4.47 -29.73 5.75
CA ASP A 67 -3.43 -30.53 5.11
C ASP A 67 -2.29 -29.61 4.63
N LYS A 68 -1.08 -29.85 5.13
CA LYS A 68 0.11 -29.16 4.66
C LYS A 68 0.32 -29.50 3.18
N THR A 69 0.25 -28.50 2.34
CA THR A 69 0.69 -28.64 0.95
C THR A 69 2.19 -28.77 0.97
N PRO A 70 2.79 -29.72 0.20
CA PRO A 70 4.23 -29.67 -0.02
C PRO A 70 4.56 -28.24 -0.47
N CYS A 71 5.47 -27.62 0.26
CA CYS A 71 5.87 -26.27 -0.03
C CYS A 71 6.62 -26.31 -1.37
N ASP A 72 6.01 -25.82 -2.46
CA ASP A 72 6.80 -25.35 -3.55
C ASP A 72 7.79 -24.34 -2.98
N SER A 73 9.07 -24.55 -3.24
CA SER A 73 10.15 -23.68 -2.75
C SER A 73 10.03 -22.22 -3.21
N SER A 74 9.10 -21.93 -4.10
CA SER A 74 8.82 -20.56 -4.56
C SER A 74 7.89 -19.83 -3.59
N SER A 75 8.38 -18.74 -3.00
CA SER A 75 7.56 -17.83 -2.19
C SER A 75 6.42 -17.23 -3.02
N THR A 76 5.37 -16.74 -2.34
CA THR A 76 4.28 -16.02 -3.02
C THR A 76 4.82 -14.83 -3.81
N ALA A 77 5.83 -14.14 -3.31
CA ALA A 77 6.49 -13.03 -3.98
C ALA A 77 7.20 -13.46 -5.27
N SER A 78 7.96 -14.56 -5.25
CA SER A 78 8.63 -15.10 -6.45
C SER A 78 7.65 -15.49 -7.56
N ARG A 79 6.44 -15.93 -7.19
CA ARG A 79 5.37 -16.21 -8.18
C ARG A 79 4.69 -14.94 -8.69
N LEU A 80 4.67 -13.89 -7.88
CA LEU A 80 4.02 -12.63 -8.22
C LEU A 80 4.90 -11.77 -9.15
N LEU A 81 6.22 -11.79 -8.99
CA LEU A 81 7.15 -10.99 -9.80
C LEU A 81 6.91 -11.11 -11.32
N PRO A 82 6.86 -12.31 -11.93
CA PRO A 82 6.64 -12.44 -13.37
C PRO A 82 5.25 -11.95 -13.83
N LEU A 83 4.28 -11.88 -12.92
CA LEU A 83 2.96 -11.33 -13.22
C LEU A 83 2.98 -9.80 -13.19
N LEU A 84 3.73 -9.22 -12.25
CA LEU A 84 3.87 -7.78 -12.11
C LEU A 84 4.73 -7.18 -13.23
N GLU A 85 5.76 -7.86 -13.70
CA GLU A 85 6.56 -7.43 -14.87
C GLU A 85 5.73 -7.27 -16.14
N ARG A 86 4.64 -8.04 -16.27
CA ARG A 86 3.67 -7.95 -17.39
C ARG A 86 2.52 -7.00 -17.09
N TRP A 87 2.51 -6.39 -15.91
CA TRP A 87 1.43 -5.53 -15.50
C TRP A 87 1.42 -4.23 -16.31
N GLN A 88 0.26 -3.86 -16.82
CA GLN A 88 0.07 -2.62 -17.57
C GLN A 88 -0.88 -1.68 -16.82
N LEU A 89 -0.54 -0.42 -16.81
CA LEU A 89 -1.40 0.65 -16.31
C LEU A 89 -2.74 0.63 -17.03
N LYS A 90 -3.83 0.63 -16.27
CA LYS A 90 -5.17 0.80 -16.81
C LYS A 90 -5.52 2.29 -16.76
N PRO A 91 -5.58 3.00 -17.92
CA PRO A 91 -5.76 4.47 -17.94
C PRO A 91 -7.07 4.96 -17.32
N ALA A 92 -8.08 4.10 -17.28
CA ALA A 92 -9.41 4.41 -16.74
C ALA A 92 -9.53 4.21 -15.23
N ASN A 93 -8.45 3.86 -14.51
CA ASN A 93 -8.50 3.72 -13.05
C ASN A 93 -8.67 5.10 -12.40
N PRO A 94 -9.68 5.32 -11.53
CA PRO A 94 -9.85 6.56 -10.78
C PRO A 94 -8.59 7.00 -10.01
N PHE A 95 -7.81 6.07 -9.51
CA PHE A 95 -6.52 6.32 -8.87
C PHE A 95 -5.56 7.08 -9.80
N PHE A 96 -5.52 6.71 -11.09
CA PHE A 96 -4.66 7.38 -12.05
C PHE A 96 -4.95 8.88 -12.14
N LEU A 97 -6.23 9.25 -12.18
CA LEU A 97 -6.64 10.65 -12.27
C LEU A 97 -6.23 11.43 -11.01
N ILE A 98 -6.47 10.86 -9.84
CA ILE A 98 -6.10 11.45 -8.55
C ILE A 98 -4.57 11.57 -8.42
N PHE A 99 -3.85 10.51 -8.77
CA PHE A 99 -2.39 10.53 -8.74
C PHE A 99 -1.81 11.56 -9.70
N ARG A 100 -2.38 11.69 -10.90
CA ARG A 100 -1.96 12.71 -11.87
C ARG A 100 -2.13 14.13 -11.33
N LEU A 101 -3.21 14.42 -10.63
CA LEU A 101 -3.40 15.71 -9.96
C LEU A 101 -2.35 15.93 -8.87
N TYR A 102 -2.11 14.94 -8.03
CA TYR A 102 -1.07 14.97 -7.00
C TYR A 102 0.32 15.19 -7.63
N HIS A 103 0.66 14.45 -8.65
CA HIS A 103 1.93 14.58 -9.38
C HIS A 103 2.12 16.00 -9.94
N GLN A 104 1.11 16.53 -10.62
CA GLN A 104 1.21 17.85 -11.23
C GLN A 104 1.28 19.00 -10.22
N GLN A 105 0.56 18.89 -9.11
CA GLN A 105 0.44 19.99 -8.14
C GLN A 105 1.53 19.98 -7.07
N PHE A 106 2.00 18.80 -6.67
CA PHE A 106 2.90 18.66 -5.52
C PHE A 106 4.23 18.00 -5.89
N LEU A 107 4.21 16.82 -6.47
CA LEU A 107 5.42 16.04 -6.70
C LEU A 107 6.36 16.71 -7.71
N SER A 108 5.85 17.10 -8.88
CA SER A 108 6.65 17.79 -9.91
C SER A 108 7.19 19.12 -9.40
N PHE A 109 6.41 19.84 -8.57
CA PHE A 109 6.88 21.07 -7.95
C PHE A 109 8.01 20.79 -6.95
N SER A 110 7.87 19.78 -6.09
CA SER A 110 8.91 19.39 -5.13
C SER A 110 10.20 18.98 -5.85
N CYS A 111 10.12 18.21 -6.93
CA CYS A 111 11.26 17.86 -7.76
C CYS A 111 11.91 19.11 -8.41
N SER A 112 11.10 20.01 -8.97
CA SER A 112 11.60 21.24 -9.61
C SER A 112 12.29 22.20 -8.65
N LYS A 113 12.01 22.11 -7.35
CA LYS A 113 12.67 22.89 -6.29
C LYS A 113 13.87 22.16 -5.69
N GLY A 114 14.22 20.99 -6.19
CA GLY A 114 15.33 20.19 -5.65
C GLY A 114 15.05 19.63 -4.26
N LEU A 115 13.78 19.55 -3.85
CA LEU A 115 13.39 18.96 -2.55
C LEU A 115 13.39 17.45 -2.58
N ILE A 116 13.28 16.86 -3.77
CA ILE A 116 13.38 15.42 -4.04
C ILE A 116 14.42 15.26 -5.15
N ASP A 117 15.45 14.48 -4.89
CA ASP A 117 16.44 14.08 -5.88
C ASP A 117 15.88 12.88 -6.66
N THR A 118 15.56 13.08 -7.94
CA THR A 118 15.00 12.04 -8.79
C THR A 118 16.06 11.12 -9.41
N GLU A 119 17.35 11.53 -9.37
CA GLU A 119 18.47 10.77 -9.95
C GLU A 119 19.12 9.83 -8.93
N HIS A 120 19.06 10.14 -7.62
CA HIS A 120 19.69 9.39 -6.54
C HIS A 120 18.74 9.16 -5.38
N LEU A 121 17.55 8.65 -5.68
CA LEU A 121 16.45 8.61 -4.73
C LEU A 121 16.59 7.47 -3.72
N ALA A 122 16.54 7.81 -2.43
CA ALA A 122 16.31 6.86 -1.35
C ALA A 122 14.84 6.88 -0.95
N LEU A 123 14.18 5.72 -1.06
CA LEU A 123 12.77 5.55 -0.70
C LEU A 123 12.62 4.75 0.57
N ALA A 124 11.82 5.27 1.50
CA ALA A 124 11.24 4.45 2.55
C ALA A 124 9.81 4.05 2.17
N GLY A 125 9.43 2.81 2.48
CA GLY A 125 8.12 2.28 2.16
C GLY A 125 7.48 1.60 3.37
N ASP A 126 6.23 1.97 3.68
CA ASP A 126 5.48 1.37 4.77
C ASP A 126 3.98 1.39 4.51
N GLY A 127 3.28 0.51 5.21
CA GLY A 127 1.84 0.34 5.15
C GLY A 127 1.11 0.87 6.38
N THR A 128 0.05 1.64 6.15
CA THR A 128 -0.76 2.22 7.22
C THR A 128 -2.22 1.79 7.11
N PRO A 129 -2.89 1.40 8.23
CA PRO A 129 -4.29 1.03 8.22
C PRO A 129 -5.20 2.25 8.01
N VAL A 130 -6.07 2.20 7.00
CA VAL A 130 -7.10 3.20 6.74
C VAL A 130 -8.46 2.61 7.12
N ARG A 131 -8.96 2.97 8.28
CA ARG A 131 -10.26 2.52 8.78
C ARG A 131 -11.39 3.21 8.04
N THR A 132 -12.42 2.46 7.70
CA THR A 132 -13.61 3.01 7.05
C THR A 132 -14.84 2.90 7.94
N ALA A 133 -15.82 3.75 7.68
CA ALA A 133 -17.16 3.64 8.25
C ALA A 133 -18.03 2.60 7.52
N ALA A 134 -17.48 1.95 6.49
CA ALA A 134 -18.21 0.96 5.73
C ALA A 134 -18.58 -0.24 6.59
N GLN A 135 -19.83 -0.65 6.49
CA GLN A 135 -20.30 -1.84 7.16
C GLN A 135 -20.14 -3.05 6.24
N GLN A 136 -19.77 -4.20 6.83
CA GLN A 136 -19.79 -5.48 6.13
C GLN A 136 -21.17 -5.88 5.61
N ARG A 137 -22.22 -5.30 6.18
CA ARG A 137 -23.59 -5.64 5.86
C ARG A 137 -23.95 -5.08 4.49
N LYS A 138 -24.18 -6.01 3.60
CA LYS A 138 -24.73 -5.76 2.27
C LYS A 138 -26.16 -5.24 2.34
N LYS A 139 -26.44 -4.17 1.62
CA LYS A 139 -27.79 -3.64 1.46
C LYS A 139 -28.56 -4.44 0.41
N ARG A 140 -29.83 -4.76 0.68
CA ARG A 140 -30.74 -5.33 -0.32
C ARG A 140 -31.09 -4.27 -1.36
N ILE A 141 -31.10 -4.67 -2.61
CA ILE A 141 -31.53 -3.85 -3.77
C ILE A 141 -32.70 -4.50 -4.50
N CYS A 142 -33.33 -5.50 -3.89
CA CYS A 142 -34.48 -6.22 -4.43
C CYS A 142 -35.70 -6.04 -3.53
N ASP A 143 -36.87 -6.19 -4.07
CA ASP A 143 -38.19 -6.07 -3.40
C ASP A 143 -38.63 -7.37 -2.72
N CYS A 144 -37.75 -8.37 -2.64
CA CYS A 144 -38.08 -9.68 -2.08
C CYS A 144 -38.62 -9.61 -0.63
N LYS A 145 -38.14 -8.62 0.16
CA LYS A 145 -38.60 -8.43 1.53
C LYS A 145 -40.06 -7.93 1.56
N GLU A 146 -40.40 -7.03 0.66
CA GLU A 146 -41.74 -6.48 0.51
C GLU A 146 -42.74 -7.56 0.06
N ASN A 147 -42.23 -8.50 -0.76
CA ASN A 147 -42.97 -9.67 -1.24
C ASN A 147 -42.92 -10.87 -0.28
N GLY A 148 -42.61 -10.63 1.03
CA GLY A 148 -42.65 -11.66 2.07
C GLY A 148 -41.44 -12.64 2.09
N CYS A 149 -40.46 -12.50 1.21
CA CYS A 149 -39.26 -13.36 1.18
C CYS A 149 -38.20 -12.84 2.15
N SER A 150 -37.97 -13.54 3.28
CA SER A 150 -36.97 -13.15 4.27
C SER A 150 -35.52 -13.49 3.89
N SER A 151 -35.30 -14.53 3.07
CA SER A 151 -33.98 -14.94 2.60
C SER A 151 -33.97 -15.12 1.09
N CYS A 152 -33.34 -14.20 0.37
CA CYS A 152 -33.15 -14.28 -1.08
C CYS A 152 -31.68 -14.30 -1.47
N ASN A 153 -31.38 -14.91 -2.61
CA ASN A 153 -30.05 -14.94 -3.23
C ASN A 153 -29.80 -13.78 -4.21
N CYS A 154 -30.65 -12.74 -4.17
CA CYS A 154 -30.50 -11.58 -5.03
C CYS A 154 -29.19 -10.85 -4.74
N LYS A 155 -28.70 -10.12 -5.73
CA LYS A 155 -27.54 -9.25 -5.62
C LYS A 155 -27.68 -8.29 -4.43
N ARG A 156 -26.56 -7.90 -3.84
CA ARG A 156 -26.50 -7.00 -2.71
C ARG A 156 -25.57 -5.84 -3.04
N HIS A 157 -25.92 -4.67 -2.57
CA HIS A 157 -25.07 -3.48 -2.70
C HIS A 157 -24.10 -3.39 -1.52
N TYR A 158 -22.84 -3.09 -1.83
CA TYR A 158 -21.80 -2.79 -0.87
C TYR A 158 -21.30 -1.36 -1.11
N SER A 159 -21.30 -0.54 -0.08
CA SER A 159 -20.82 0.86 -0.19
C SER A 159 -19.34 0.94 -0.55
N GLN A 160 -18.56 -0.06 -0.13
CA GLN A 160 -17.14 -0.17 -0.43
C GLN A 160 -16.80 -1.65 -0.68
N PRO A 161 -16.92 -2.12 -1.93
CA PRO A 161 -16.79 -3.53 -2.27
C PRO A 161 -15.38 -4.07 -2.06
N ASP A 162 -14.35 -3.23 -2.18
CA ASP A 162 -12.95 -3.60 -2.01
C ASP A 162 -12.47 -3.58 -0.57
N CYS A 163 -13.31 -3.06 0.35
CA CYS A 163 -13.02 -3.04 1.77
C CYS A 163 -12.94 -4.44 2.37
N ASN A 164 -11.96 -4.68 3.24
CA ASN A 164 -11.76 -5.98 3.87
C ASN A 164 -11.29 -5.84 5.31
N TRP A 165 -11.22 -6.96 6.03
CA TRP A 165 -10.60 -7.05 7.34
C TRP A 165 -9.09 -7.10 7.22
N GLY A 166 -8.42 -6.28 8.02
CA GLY A 166 -6.98 -6.28 8.24
C GLY A 166 -6.64 -6.30 9.73
N TRP A 167 -5.38 -6.51 10.02
CA TRP A 167 -4.82 -6.45 11.36
C TRP A 167 -3.98 -5.18 11.50
N ASP A 168 -4.25 -4.39 12.52
CA ASP A 168 -3.47 -3.22 12.91
C ASP A 168 -2.53 -3.66 14.04
N SER A 169 -1.26 -3.90 13.71
CA SER A 169 -0.24 -4.39 14.65
C SER A 169 0.08 -3.38 15.75
N HIS A 170 0.00 -2.08 15.46
CA HIS A 170 0.28 -1.02 16.42
C HIS A 170 -0.81 -0.94 17.51
N ARG A 171 -2.07 -1.21 17.13
CA ARG A 171 -3.21 -1.17 18.06
C ARG A 171 -3.67 -2.55 18.50
N GLU A 172 -3.04 -3.61 18.02
CA GLU A 172 -3.37 -5.00 18.31
C GLU A 172 -4.86 -5.32 18.11
N CYS A 173 -5.45 -4.80 17.02
CA CYS A 173 -6.87 -5.02 16.76
C CYS A 173 -7.18 -5.21 15.28
N TYR A 174 -8.26 -5.94 15.01
CA TYR A 174 -8.81 -6.02 13.66
C TYR A 174 -9.55 -4.73 13.30
N PHE A 175 -9.42 -4.33 12.04
CA PHE A 175 -10.17 -3.22 11.47
C PHE A 175 -10.78 -3.60 10.13
N PHE A 176 -11.83 -2.89 9.74
CA PHE A 176 -12.44 -3.03 8.43
C PHE A 176 -12.12 -1.80 7.59
N GLY A 177 -11.43 -2.00 6.47
CA GLY A 177 -10.94 -0.86 5.72
C GLY A 177 -9.97 -1.22 4.60
N TYR A 178 -9.01 -0.34 4.43
CA TYR A 178 -7.95 -0.42 3.46
C TYR A 178 -6.59 -0.37 4.14
N HIS A 179 -5.57 -0.69 3.35
CA HIS A 179 -4.18 -0.55 3.67
C HIS A 179 -3.57 0.47 2.69
N LEU A 180 -3.12 1.61 3.20
CA LEU A 180 -2.43 2.61 2.41
C LEU A 180 -0.94 2.31 2.46
N TYR A 181 -0.38 1.89 1.34
CA TYR A 181 1.05 1.78 1.19
C TYR A 181 1.60 3.09 0.64
N MET A 182 2.63 3.65 1.30
CA MET A 182 3.20 4.95 0.97
C MET A 182 4.70 4.83 0.76
N TYR A 183 5.21 5.40 -0.33
CA TYR A 183 6.63 5.70 -0.48
C TYR A 183 6.90 7.15 -0.16
N VAL A 184 8.00 7.38 0.56
CA VAL A 184 8.51 8.71 0.89
C VAL A 184 9.98 8.82 0.47
N ALA A 185 10.40 10.01 0.07
CA ALA A 185 11.80 10.32 -0.19
C ALA A 185 12.51 10.54 1.16
N SER A 186 13.19 9.50 1.65
CA SER A 186 13.74 9.45 3.02
C SER A 186 15.01 10.29 3.22
N ASP A 187 15.70 10.63 2.16
CA ASP A 187 16.85 11.55 2.18
C ASP A 187 16.48 13.01 1.85
N SER A 188 15.20 13.29 1.62
CA SER A 188 14.70 14.65 1.56
C SER A 188 14.59 15.25 2.98
N HIS A 189 14.79 16.55 3.09
CA HIS A 189 14.75 17.26 4.39
C HIS A 189 13.44 17.03 5.20
N SER A 190 12.35 16.66 4.56
CA SER A 190 11.01 16.58 5.16
C SER A 190 10.27 15.29 4.85
N ASP A 191 10.96 14.21 4.49
CA ASP A 191 10.35 12.90 4.18
C ASP A 191 9.14 13.03 3.26
N LEU A 192 9.34 13.67 2.10
CA LEU A 192 8.25 14.04 1.21
C LEU A 192 7.59 12.81 0.58
N PRO A 193 6.26 12.74 0.54
CA PRO A 193 5.56 11.62 -0.05
C PRO A 193 5.77 11.59 -1.57
N VAL A 194 6.08 10.41 -2.09
CA VAL A 194 6.34 10.17 -3.51
C VAL A 194 5.18 9.44 -4.16
N PHE A 195 4.77 8.31 -3.62
CA PHE A 195 3.75 7.49 -4.26
C PHE A 195 2.87 6.75 -3.24
N PRO A 196 1.56 7.04 -3.19
CA PRO A 196 0.58 6.31 -2.40
C PRO A 196 -0.10 5.22 -3.22
N LEU A 197 -0.36 4.06 -2.63
CA LEU A 197 -1.27 3.06 -3.21
C LEU A 197 -2.21 2.52 -2.14
N LEU A 198 -3.52 2.57 -2.44
CA LEU A 198 -4.54 2.03 -1.56
C LEU A 198 -4.83 0.57 -1.93
N GLU A 199 -4.60 -0.31 -0.96
CA GLU A 199 -4.82 -1.74 -1.09
C GLU A 199 -5.90 -2.23 -0.13
N ARG A 200 -6.34 -3.48 -0.29
CA ARG A 200 -7.24 -4.12 0.67
C ARG A 200 -6.57 -4.30 2.02
N ALA A 201 -7.29 -4.07 3.11
CA ALA A 201 -6.73 -4.20 4.46
C ALA A 201 -6.10 -5.57 4.78
N SER A 202 -6.51 -6.63 4.10
CA SER A 202 -5.93 -7.98 4.25
C SER A 202 -4.65 -8.22 3.44
N ARG A 203 -4.18 -7.22 2.69
CA ARG A 203 -2.95 -7.35 1.90
C ARG A 203 -1.74 -7.27 2.83
N HIS A 204 -0.82 -8.20 2.69
CA HIS A 204 0.45 -8.19 3.42
C HIS A 204 1.39 -7.12 2.86
N ASP A 205 2.16 -6.45 3.72
CA ASP A 205 3.03 -5.32 3.37
C ASP A 205 3.99 -5.64 2.22
N MET A 206 4.64 -6.79 2.25
CA MET A 206 5.53 -7.22 1.18
C MET A 206 4.81 -7.32 -0.19
N LEU A 207 3.54 -7.76 -0.23
CA LEU A 207 2.77 -7.80 -1.49
C LEU A 207 2.33 -6.40 -1.91
N SER A 208 1.97 -5.55 -0.95
CA SER A 208 1.65 -4.13 -1.20
C SER A 208 2.87 -3.39 -1.72
N PHE A 209 4.05 -3.66 -1.15
CA PHE A 209 5.34 -3.15 -1.64
C PHE A 209 5.53 -3.48 -3.12
N LEU A 210 5.52 -4.75 -3.49
CA LEU A 210 5.76 -5.17 -4.87
C LEU A 210 4.76 -4.51 -5.84
N HIS A 211 3.47 -4.58 -5.53
CA HIS A 211 2.44 -4.00 -6.39
C HIS A 211 2.58 -2.48 -6.51
N SER A 212 2.81 -1.78 -5.41
CA SER A 212 2.96 -0.33 -5.44
C SER A 212 4.26 0.10 -6.12
N PHE A 213 5.35 -0.66 -5.96
CA PHE A 213 6.63 -0.36 -6.58
C PHE A 213 6.57 -0.47 -8.11
N PHE A 214 6.00 -1.55 -8.65
CA PHE A 214 5.79 -1.69 -10.09
C PHE A 214 4.85 -0.62 -10.63
N THR A 215 3.80 -0.30 -9.88
CA THR A 215 2.87 0.76 -10.25
C THR A 215 3.57 2.11 -10.29
N MET A 216 4.36 2.43 -9.26
CA MET A 216 5.15 3.65 -9.17
C MET A 216 6.14 3.78 -10.34
N LYS A 217 6.92 2.76 -10.64
CA LYS A 217 7.86 2.77 -11.78
C LYS A 217 7.16 3.03 -13.12
N ALA A 218 5.94 2.54 -13.29
CA ALA A 218 5.17 2.80 -14.50
C ALA A 218 4.62 4.23 -14.59
N TYR A 219 4.39 4.89 -13.44
CA TYR A 219 3.94 6.30 -13.39
C TYR A 219 5.09 7.30 -13.38
N LEU A 220 6.22 6.93 -12.81
CA LEU A 220 7.40 7.77 -12.58
C LEU A 220 8.64 7.06 -13.16
N PRO A 221 8.69 6.83 -14.48
CA PRO A 221 9.78 6.09 -15.10
C PRO A 221 11.13 6.83 -15.03
N GLU A 222 11.08 8.15 -14.82
CA GLU A 222 12.26 9.01 -14.69
C GLU A 222 12.93 8.91 -13.32
N PHE A 223 12.24 8.35 -12.30
CA PHE A 223 12.81 8.26 -10.95
C PHE A 223 13.79 7.09 -10.85
N ARG A 224 15.03 7.40 -10.49
CA ARG A 224 16.09 6.42 -10.25
C ARG A 224 16.24 6.16 -8.78
N ILE A 225 15.85 4.97 -8.38
CA ILE A 225 15.85 4.56 -6.97
C ILE A 225 17.17 3.82 -6.72
N GLU A 226 17.99 4.35 -5.81
CA GLU A 226 19.25 3.73 -5.40
C GLU A 226 19.13 2.94 -4.10
N LYS A 227 18.28 3.39 -3.20
CA LYS A 227 18.15 2.81 -1.86
C LYS A 227 16.69 2.57 -1.52
N LEU A 228 16.42 1.46 -0.85
CA LEU A 228 15.11 1.11 -0.29
C LEU A 228 15.24 0.83 1.19
N LEU A 229 14.46 1.54 2.01
CA LEU A 229 14.38 1.39 3.45
C LEU A 229 13.02 0.78 3.79
N LEU A 230 13.02 -0.43 4.32
CA LEU A 230 11.80 -1.21 4.58
C LEU A 230 11.89 -1.88 5.96
N ASP A 231 10.73 -2.10 6.57
CA ASP A 231 10.64 -2.82 7.83
C ASP A 231 10.76 -4.34 7.67
N SER A 232 10.77 -5.05 8.77
CA SER A 232 10.92 -6.52 8.83
C SER A 232 9.78 -7.30 8.16
N ALA A 233 8.63 -6.68 7.86
CA ALA A 233 7.56 -7.34 7.10
C ALA A 233 7.95 -7.60 5.63
N HIS A 234 8.98 -6.91 5.15
CA HIS A 234 9.53 -7.03 3.80
C HIS A 234 10.72 -7.98 3.71
N ASP A 235 11.18 -8.55 4.83
CA ASP A 235 12.29 -9.50 4.87
C ASP A 235 11.93 -10.82 4.16
N ALA A 236 12.07 -10.79 2.85
CA ALA A 236 11.75 -11.91 1.97
C ALA A 236 12.75 -12.00 0.81
N TYR A 237 13.23 -13.20 0.53
CA TYR A 237 14.21 -13.46 -0.53
C TYR A 237 13.86 -12.79 -1.88
N ALA A 238 12.58 -12.79 -2.25
CA ALA A 238 12.14 -12.18 -3.51
C ALA A 238 12.32 -10.66 -3.54
N VAL A 239 12.28 -9.98 -2.40
CA VAL A 239 12.53 -8.53 -2.32
C VAL A 239 14.00 -8.25 -2.56
N TYR A 240 14.90 -9.01 -1.90
CA TYR A 240 16.35 -8.87 -2.12
C TYR A 240 16.74 -9.20 -3.55
N GLU A 241 16.20 -10.26 -4.12
CA GLU A 241 16.47 -10.66 -5.51
C GLU A 241 16.00 -9.59 -6.49
N TYR A 242 14.83 -9.01 -6.26
CA TYR A 242 14.32 -7.92 -7.08
C TYR A 242 15.22 -6.68 -6.96
N CYS A 243 15.61 -6.28 -5.75
CA CYS A 243 16.52 -5.16 -5.55
C CYS A 243 17.87 -5.39 -6.27
N ARG A 244 18.40 -6.62 -6.22
CA ARG A 244 19.63 -6.99 -6.93
C ARG A 244 19.49 -6.84 -8.45
N GLN A 245 18.37 -7.27 -9.02
CA GLN A 245 18.10 -7.15 -10.47
C GLN A 245 17.99 -5.69 -10.91
N GLU A 246 17.45 -4.84 -10.09
CA GLU A 246 17.25 -3.41 -10.36
C GLU A 246 18.45 -2.53 -9.94
N ASN A 247 19.52 -3.12 -9.40
CA ASN A 247 20.67 -2.42 -8.81
C ASN A 247 20.29 -1.45 -7.68
N ILE A 248 19.31 -1.83 -6.86
CA ILE A 248 18.86 -1.07 -5.71
C ILE A 248 19.50 -1.66 -4.45
N THR A 249 20.03 -0.81 -3.58
CA THR A 249 20.55 -1.24 -2.28
C THR A 249 19.43 -1.31 -1.24
N PRO A 250 19.04 -2.51 -0.78
CA PRO A 250 17.99 -2.64 0.23
C PRO A 250 18.55 -2.48 1.64
N PHE A 251 17.82 -1.74 2.48
CA PHE A 251 18.00 -1.65 3.92
C PHE A 251 16.69 -2.17 4.54
N ILE A 252 16.69 -3.43 4.96
CA ILE A 252 15.51 -4.13 5.45
C ILE A 252 15.81 -4.68 6.84
N ASP A 253 14.94 -4.38 7.82
CA ASP A 253 15.04 -4.98 9.13
C ASP A 253 14.82 -6.50 9.05
N LEU A 254 15.66 -7.26 9.73
CA LEU A 254 15.54 -8.72 9.73
C LEU A 254 14.32 -9.16 10.54
N ASN A 255 13.55 -10.08 9.98
CA ASN A 255 12.40 -10.65 10.67
C ASN A 255 12.87 -11.70 11.70
N PRO A 256 12.69 -11.46 13.01
CA PRO A 256 13.12 -12.38 14.06
C PRO A 256 12.50 -13.79 13.93
N GLY A 257 11.31 -13.89 13.33
CA GLY A 257 10.64 -15.16 13.12
C GLY A 257 11.29 -16.05 12.05
N HIS A 258 12.07 -15.47 11.13
CA HIS A 258 12.77 -16.19 10.07
C HIS A 258 14.19 -16.57 10.47
N THR A 259 14.83 -15.76 11.29
CA THR A 259 16.25 -15.94 11.66
C THR A 259 16.46 -16.90 12.84
N GLY A 260 15.37 -17.40 13.48
CA GLY A 260 15.48 -18.06 14.76
C GLY A 260 16.01 -17.08 15.83
N HIS A 261 16.38 -17.60 17.00
CA HIS A 261 16.96 -16.76 18.06
C HIS A 261 18.44 -16.39 17.76
N PHE A 262 18.71 -15.75 16.62
CA PHE A 262 19.98 -15.09 16.42
C PHE A 262 20.00 -13.82 17.28
N THR A 263 20.55 -13.96 18.46
CA THR A 263 20.97 -12.81 19.26
C THR A 263 22.26 -12.30 18.63
N TYR A 264 22.14 -11.42 17.63
CA TYR A 264 23.29 -10.75 16.99
C TYR A 264 24.26 -10.09 17.98
N LYS A 265 23.79 -9.82 19.19
CA LYS A 265 24.58 -9.14 20.21
C LYS A 265 25.74 -9.95 20.77
N ASP A 266 25.75 -11.28 20.62
CA ASP A 266 26.75 -12.14 21.27
C ASP A 266 27.73 -12.82 20.31
N ASP A 267 27.50 -12.75 18.98
CA ASP A 267 28.28 -13.54 18.04
C ASP A 267 29.34 -12.77 17.27
N PHE A 268 29.20 -11.45 17.17
CA PHE A 268 30.22 -10.59 16.57
C PHE A 268 30.13 -9.15 17.10
N THR A 269 31.23 -8.40 16.95
CA THR A 269 31.30 -6.95 17.14
C THR A 269 31.61 -6.30 15.80
N ILE A 270 31.33 -5.02 15.66
CA ILE A 270 31.67 -4.24 14.45
C ILE A 270 32.85 -3.33 14.83
N ASP A 271 33.91 -3.30 14.02
CA ASP A 271 35.04 -2.41 14.20
C ASP A 271 34.76 -0.97 13.74
N GLU A 272 35.76 -0.09 13.86
CA GLU A 272 35.68 1.32 13.50
C GLU A 272 35.45 1.53 11.98
N ASP A 273 35.84 0.55 11.15
CA ASP A 273 35.67 0.55 9.68
C ASP A 273 34.35 -0.09 9.25
N GLY A 274 33.49 -0.51 10.19
CA GLY A 274 32.21 -1.15 9.93
C GLY A 274 32.31 -2.63 9.56
N LEU A 275 33.48 -3.29 9.77
CA LEU A 275 33.67 -4.70 9.49
C LEU A 275 33.30 -5.56 10.70
N PRO A 276 32.57 -6.67 10.53
CA PRO A 276 32.22 -7.55 11.61
C PRO A 276 33.45 -8.38 12.08
N ILE A 277 33.61 -8.46 13.39
CA ILE A 277 34.63 -9.27 14.07
C ILE A 277 33.93 -10.39 14.82
N CYS A 278 34.33 -11.64 14.58
CA CYS A 278 33.77 -12.78 15.28
C CYS A 278 34.23 -12.84 16.76
N LYS A 279 33.61 -13.69 17.59
CA LYS A 279 33.96 -13.89 19.01
C LYS A 279 35.42 -14.22 19.23
N MET A 280 36.09 -14.76 18.24
CA MET A 280 37.53 -15.10 18.31
C MET A 280 38.44 -13.93 17.93
N GLY A 281 37.87 -12.74 17.68
CA GLY A 281 38.64 -11.56 17.33
C GLY A 281 39.09 -11.51 15.85
N LEU A 282 38.54 -12.37 14.98
CA LEU A 282 38.88 -12.40 13.57
C LEU A 282 37.89 -11.60 12.76
N HIS A 283 38.41 -10.77 11.83
CA HIS A 283 37.59 -10.07 10.87
C HIS A 283 36.85 -11.05 9.96
N MET A 284 35.55 -10.84 9.80
CA MET A 284 34.73 -11.64 8.91
C MET A 284 34.74 -11.01 7.52
N HIS A 285 35.01 -11.81 6.51
CA HIS A 285 34.99 -11.36 5.11
C HIS A 285 33.74 -11.94 4.44
N LYS A 286 33.19 -11.16 3.49
CA LYS A 286 32.09 -11.64 2.67
C LYS A 286 32.59 -12.79 1.82
N ASP A 287 32.02 -13.96 2.04
CA ASP A 287 32.30 -15.13 1.21
C ASP A 287 31.37 -15.05 -0.02
N GLY A 288 31.96 -14.83 -1.18
CA GLY A 288 31.50 -14.90 -2.56
C GLY A 288 30.13 -14.39 -2.93
#